data_3eaaead0a6b8a5198eec8071bd2ca785
#
_entry.id   3eaaead0a6b8a5198eec8071bd2ca785
#
_cell.length_a   1.000
_cell.length_b   1.000
_cell.length_c   1.000
_cell.angle_alpha   90.00
_cell.angle_beta   90.00
_cell.angle_gamma   90.00
#
_symmetry.space_group_name_H-M   'P 1'
#
loop_
_entity.id
_entity.type
_entity.pdbx_description
1 polymer ?
#
loop_
_entity_poly.entity_id
_entity_poly.type
_entity_poly.pdbx_seq_one_letter_code
_entity_poly.pdbx_strand_id
1 'polypeptide(L)'
;VTPVSLHPQNPHYFLFRNKPTILIGSTEHYGAVLNADFDYATYLDQLKADGLNLTRTFTGVYNEAPGWFDITGNTLAPAHEKLLCPFARSDIPGFAGGGNKFDLTRWDDGYFRRLKDFVAFAGRHGIVVELTLFCPFYEDSMWDISPFKAGNNVNGIGDVPRAEAYTLKRKDLLAVQEATVRKIVQELKDADNLYYEICNEPYVCDGSLLEWQHRIADVIAAAEKDFPARHMIAQNIATGKAQIDKPHPTVSLFNFHYATPPDTVGMNYSLERALGDDETGFKGQADATYRREGWEFILAGGALYDHLDYSFTVDHPKGTFKCPPKQPGGGSPALRAQLWILKQFMESLDFVHMKPDHSPVKSVQPAVAAYRLLANPGHAYAMYLFGGTQADVTLELPSGQYRAEWVNTLTGRIDKAEQVTHASGEVTLSSPGYDQDVAVKIIRMGR
;
A
#
# COMPACT_ATOMS: atom_id res chain seq x y z
N VAL A 1 17.05 -15.11 7.78
CA VAL A 1 16.72 -13.73 7.36
C VAL A 1 15.43 -13.34 8.07
N THR A 2 15.37 -12.14 8.64
CA THR A 2 14.18 -11.65 9.36
C THR A 2 13.31 -10.87 8.39
N PRO A 3 12.04 -11.25 8.19
CA PRO A 3 11.12 -10.51 7.35
C PRO A 3 10.88 -9.08 7.86
N VAL A 4 10.38 -8.22 6.98
CA VAL A 4 9.85 -6.92 7.39
C VAL A 4 8.83 -7.11 8.52
N SER A 5 8.93 -6.30 9.56
CA SER A 5 8.13 -6.45 10.79
C SER A 5 7.75 -5.09 11.35
N LEU A 6 6.87 -5.07 12.35
CA LEU A 6 6.63 -3.85 13.11
C LEU A 6 7.90 -3.46 13.88
N HIS A 7 8.14 -2.15 13.99
CA HIS A 7 9.28 -1.62 14.75
C HIS A 7 9.08 -1.87 16.25
N PRO A 8 10.05 -2.48 16.97
CA PRO A 8 9.85 -2.93 18.33
C PRO A 8 9.64 -1.79 19.35
N GLN A 9 10.11 -0.59 19.05
CA GLN A 9 9.91 0.59 19.92
C GLN A 9 8.68 1.40 19.54
N ASN A 10 8.19 1.29 18.31
CA ASN A 10 7.00 1.98 17.86
C ASN A 10 6.29 1.15 16.78
N PRO A 11 5.30 0.35 17.15
CA PRO A 11 4.63 -0.57 16.23
C PRO A 11 3.73 0.12 15.18
N HIS A 12 3.69 1.46 15.17
CA HIS A 12 3.08 2.23 14.10
C HIS A 12 3.94 2.31 12.84
N TYR A 13 5.19 1.86 12.89
CA TYR A 13 6.13 1.88 11.78
C TYR A 13 6.77 0.50 11.58
N PHE A 14 7.52 0.36 10.50
CA PHE A 14 8.18 -0.90 10.16
C PHE A 14 9.66 -0.91 10.53
N LEU A 15 10.17 -2.12 10.72
CA LEU A 15 11.59 -2.44 10.74
C LEU A 15 11.90 -3.33 9.56
N PHE A 16 12.76 -2.89 8.64
CA PHE A 16 13.21 -3.67 7.50
C PHE A 16 14.73 -3.65 7.40
N ARG A 17 15.34 -4.83 7.44
CA ARG A 17 16.81 -4.99 7.41
C ARG A 17 17.52 -4.11 8.44
N ASN A 18 17.01 -4.10 9.66
CA ASN A 18 17.49 -3.30 10.80
C ASN A 18 17.39 -1.78 10.61
N LYS A 19 16.54 -1.31 9.71
CA LYS A 19 16.28 0.13 9.52
C LYS A 19 14.82 0.44 9.81
N PRO A 20 14.55 1.48 10.62
CA PRO A 20 13.21 2.05 10.69
C PRO A 20 12.74 2.42 9.27
N THR A 21 11.53 2.04 8.95
CA THR A 21 11.03 2.13 7.56
C THR A 21 9.59 2.61 7.54
N ILE A 22 9.28 3.50 6.60
CA ILE A 22 7.95 3.72 6.06
C ILE A 22 7.91 3.14 4.64
N LEU A 23 6.74 2.75 4.18
CA LEU A 23 6.55 2.19 2.85
C LEU A 23 5.82 3.18 1.96
N ILE A 24 6.47 3.58 0.87
CA ILE A 24 5.92 4.51 -0.12
C ILE A 24 6.00 3.87 -1.49
N GLY A 25 4.84 3.71 -2.13
CA GLY A 25 4.68 3.16 -3.46
C GLY A 25 3.97 4.12 -4.44
N SER A 26 4.17 3.87 -5.71
CA SER A 26 3.37 4.31 -6.84
C SER A 26 3.46 3.17 -7.84
N THR A 27 2.50 2.23 -7.74
CA THR A 27 2.67 0.87 -8.25
C THR A 27 1.77 0.61 -9.45
N GLU A 28 2.19 -0.32 -10.32
CA GLU A 28 1.35 -0.80 -11.42
C GLU A 28 0.04 -1.42 -10.87
N HIS A 29 -0.94 -1.68 -11.73
CA HIS A 29 -2.26 -2.17 -11.32
C HIS A 29 -2.24 -3.66 -10.93
N TYR A 30 -1.32 -4.05 -10.03
CA TYR A 30 -1.22 -5.33 -9.29
C TYR A 30 -1.09 -6.60 -10.13
N GLY A 31 -0.88 -6.47 -11.45
CA GLY A 31 -0.82 -7.60 -12.38
C GLY A 31 0.58 -8.17 -12.60
N ALA A 32 1.62 -7.66 -11.98
CA ALA A 32 3.01 -7.99 -12.28
C ALA A 32 3.32 -9.50 -12.30
N VAL A 33 2.72 -10.27 -11.41
CA VAL A 33 2.94 -11.72 -11.34
C VAL A 33 1.97 -12.49 -12.24
N LEU A 34 0.68 -12.11 -12.23
CA LEU A 34 -0.37 -12.86 -12.92
C LEU A 34 -0.41 -12.62 -14.43
N ASN A 35 0.16 -11.52 -14.92
CA ASN A 35 0.16 -11.17 -16.33
C ASN A 35 1.47 -11.60 -16.98
N ALA A 36 1.43 -12.63 -17.81
CA ALA A 36 2.60 -13.21 -18.45
C ALA A 36 3.36 -12.23 -19.37
N ASP A 37 2.64 -11.22 -19.92
CA ASP A 37 3.23 -10.24 -20.82
C ASP A 37 3.87 -9.04 -20.11
N PHE A 38 3.67 -8.89 -18.78
CA PHE A 38 4.23 -7.77 -18.05
C PHE A 38 5.71 -7.98 -17.70
N ASP A 39 6.55 -7.03 -18.10
CA ASP A 39 7.98 -6.98 -17.76
C ASP A 39 8.20 -6.40 -16.36
N TYR A 40 8.03 -7.25 -15.35
CA TYR A 40 8.21 -6.84 -13.97
C TYR A 40 9.66 -6.49 -13.61
N ALA A 41 10.65 -6.99 -14.34
CA ALA A 41 12.05 -6.66 -14.07
C ALA A 41 12.30 -5.19 -14.40
N THR A 42 11.92 -4.75 -15.60
CA THR A 42 12.00 -3.33 -15.99
C THR A 42 11.18 -2.44 -15.06
N TYR A 43 10.00 -2.89 -14.62
CA TYR A 43 9.17 -2.16 -13.67
C TYR A 43 9.86 -1.97 -12.31
N LEU A 44 10.40 -3.04 -11.72
CA LEU A 44 11.08 -2.97 -10.42
C LEU A 44 12.38 -2.17 -10.48
N ASP A 45 13.13 -2.25 -11.60
CA ASP A 45 14.28 -1.38 -11.87
C ASP A 45 13.85 0.10 -11.86
N GLN A 46 12.71 0.41 -12.46
CA GLN A 46 12.18 1.78 -12.47
C GLN A 46 11.76 2.25 -11.07
N LEU A 47 11.02 1.44 -10.31
CA LEU A 47 10.68 1.79 -8.93
C LEU A 47 11.91 2.06 -8.07
N LYS A 48 12.96 1.25 -8.25
CA LYS A 48 14.25 1.46 -7.59
C LYS A 48 14.89 2.78 -8.01
N ALA A 49 14.88 3.10 -9.29
CA ALA A 49 15.42 4.35 -9.82
C ALA A 49 14.64 5.57 -9.30
N ASP A 50 13.31 5.45 -9.14
CA ASP A 50 12.45 6.47 -8.56
C ASP A 50 12.59 6.57 -7.02
N GLY A 51 13.34 5.65 -6.37
CA GLY A 51 13.61 5.67 -4.93
C GLY A 51 12.46 5.17 -4.06
N LEU A 52 11.44 4.54 -4.66
CA LEU A 52 10.30 3.96 -3.97
C LEU A 52 10.62 2.56 -3.44
N ASN A 53 9.94 2.13 -2.38
CA ASN A 53 10.28 0.92 -1.64
C ASN A 53 9.10 -0.02 -1.36
N LEU A 54 7.99 0.15 -2.07
CA LEU A 54 6.81 -0.71 -1.99
C LEU A 54 6.36 -1.10 -3.38
N THR A 55 5.92 -2.34 -3.54
CA THR A 55 5.11 -2.80 -4.67
C THR A 55 4.02 -3.73 -4.19
N ARG A 56 2.85 -3.67 -4.79
CA ARG A 56 1.68 -4.52 -4.50
C ARG A 56 1.39 -5.42 -5.69
N THR A 57 1.01 -6.68 -5.45
CA THR A 57 0.67 -7.62 -6.52
C THR A 57 -0.35 -8.65 -6.08
N PHE A 58 -1.19 -9.11 -7.02
CA PHE A 58 -2.22 -10.12 -6.80
C PHE A 58 -1.79 -11.51 -7.27
N THR A 59 -2.42 -12.54 -6.73
CA THR A 59 -2.06 -13.94 -7.00
C THR A 59 -2.58 -14.51 -8.31
N GLY A 60 -3.54 -13.85 -8.98
CA GLY A 60 -4.14 -14.33 -10.23
C GLY A 60 -5.38 -15.21 -10.07
N VAL A 61 -5.85 -15.46 -8.86
CA VAL A 61 -7.18 -16.07 -8.63
C VAL A 61 -8.32 -15.07 -8.86
N TYR A 62 -7.99 -13.79 -8.80
CA TYR A 62 -8.77 -12.67 -9.32
C TYR A 62 -8.00 -12.05 -10.49
N ASN A 63 -8.70 -11.70 -11.54
CA ASN A 63 -8.20 -10.94 -12.67
C ASN A 63 -9.34 -10.13 -13.29
N GLU A 64 -9.00 -9.18 -14.15
CA GLU A 64 -9.95 -8.28 -14.79
C GLU A 64 -10.00 -8.49 -16.30
N ALA A 65 -11.09 -8.04 -16.93
CA ALA A 65 -11.18 -7.97 -18.37
C ALA A 65 -10.70 -6.59 -18.87
N PRO A 66 -10.15 -6.51 -20.09
CA PRO A 66 -9.75 -5.23 -20.66
C PRO A 66 -10.90 -4.22 -20.66
N GLY A 67 -10.61 -2.99 -20.21
CA GLY A 67 -11.55 -1.87 -20.18
C GLY A 67 -12.43 -1.77 -18.94
N TRP A 68 -12.35 -2.71 -17.99
CA TRP A 68 -13.06 -2.55 -16.74
C TRP A 68 -12.57 -1.32 -15.99
N PHE A 69 -13.48 -0.68 -15.26
CA PHE A 69 -13.24 0.59 -14.53
C PHE A 69 -12.77 1.74 -15.42
N ASP A 70 -13.01 1.68 -16.75
CA ASP A 70 -12.51 2.66 -17.72
C ASP A 70 -10.97 2.81 -17.71
N ILE A 71 -10.24 1.75 -17.34
CA ILE A 71 -8.78 1.74 -17.28
C ILE A 71 -8.20 1.16 -18.55
N THR A 72 -7.31 1.91 -19.19
CA THR A 72 -6.57 1.49 -20.38
C THR A 72 -5.22 0.89 -19.96
N GLY A 73 -4.86 -0.25 -20.56
CA GLY A 73 -3.57 -0.89 -20.30
C GLY A 73 -3.47 -1.51 -18.90
N ASN A 74 -4.61 -1.89 -18.32
CA ASN A 74 -4.71 -2.50 -17.01
C ASN A 74 -3.91 -3.80 -16.92
N THR A 75 -2.91 -3.83 -16.05
CA THR A 75 -2.05 -5.02 -15.85
C THR A 75 -2.78 -6.19 -15.20
N LEU A 76 -3.86 -5.94 -14.41
CA LEU A 76 -4.76 -6.99 -13.91
C LEU A 76 -5.63 -7.63 -14.99
N ALA A 77 -5.63 -7.08 -16.22
CA ALA A 77 -6.38 -7.60 -17.36
C ALA A 77 -5.42 -8.23 -18.39
N PRO A 78 -4.87 -9.43 -18.12
CA PRO A 78 -3.97 -10.10 -19.05
C PRO A 78 -4.66 -10.39 -20.38
N ALA A 79 -3.92 -10.37 -21.47
CA ALA A 79 -4.39 -10.76 -22.79
C ALA A 79 -4.88 -12.22 -22.79
N HIS A 80 -5.58 -12.61 -23.84
CA HIS A 80 -6.08 -13.98 -24.02
C HIS A 80 -4.95 -15.00 -23.82
N GLU A 81 -5.18 -16.02 -23.00
CA GLU A 81 -4.23 -17.07 -22.61
C GLU A 81 -2.99 -16.60 -21.79
N LYS A 82 -2.93 -15.33 -21.37
CA LYS A 82 -1.79 -14.78 -20.66
C LYS A 82 -1.97 -14.72 -19.13
N LEU A 83 -3.13 -15.16 -18.64
CA LEU A 83 -3.35 -15.29 -17.20
C LEU A 83 -2.49 -16.41 -16.61
N LEU A 84 -1.68 -16.06 -15.62
CA LEU A 84 -0.96 -16.97 -14.73
C LEU A 84 -1.62 -16.97 -13.35
N CYS A 85 -1.78 -18.14 -12.76
CA CYS A 85 -2.31 -18.29 -11.43
C CYS A 85 -1.65 -19.51 -10.74
N PRO A 86 -1.87 -19.73 -9.44
CA PRO A 86 -1.23 -20.86 -8.74
C PRO A 86 -1.51 -22.25 -9.31
N PHE A 87 -2.54 -22.41 -10.15
CA PHE A 87 -3.01 -23.70 -10.64
C PHE A 87 -2.55 -23.99 -12.07
N ALA A 88 -2.20 -25.25 -12.33
CA ALA A 88 -1.81 -25.70 -13.65
C ALA A 88 -3.03 -25.75 -14.60
N ARG A 89 -2.78 -25.47 -15.89
CA ARG A 89 -3.76 -25.70 -16.94
C ARG A 89 -3.94 -27.19 -17.15
N SER A 90 -5.19 -27.62 -17.44
CA SER A 90 -5.52 -28.96 -17.90
C SER A 90 -5.43 -29.04 -19.43
N ASP A 91 -5.74 -30.21 -19.99
CA ASP A 91 -5.86 -30.42 -21.45
C ASP A 91 -7.28 -30.07 -21.97
N ILE A 92 -8.21 -29.66 -21.12
CA ILE A 92 -9.61 -29.38 -21.45
C ILE A 92 -9.77 -27.90 -21.78
N PRO A 93 -10.18 -27.52 -23.00
CA PRO A 93 -10.43 -26.13 -23.38
C PRO A 93 -11.67 -25.58 -22.68
N GLY A 94 -11.81 -24.22 -22.67
CA GLY A 94 -13.03 -23.56 -22.25
C GLY A 94 -12.91 -22.77 -20.94
N PHE A 95 -11.70 -22.29 -20.56
CA PHE A 95 -11.58 -21.21 -19.58
C PHE A 95 -12.15 -19.91 -20.17
N ALA A 96 -13.01 -19.23 -19.44
CA ALA A 96 -13.71 -18.03 -19.91
C ALA A 96 -12.76 -16.87 -20.30
N GLY A 97 -11.61 -16.75 -19.64
CA GLY A 97 -10.54 -15.80 -19.98
C GLY A 97 -9.59 -16.29 -21.09
N GLY A 98 -9.88 -17.41 -21.72
CA GLY A 98 -9.11 -17.99 -22.82
C GLY A 98 -8.19 -19.15 -22.45
N GLY A 99 -8.06 -20.08 -23.38
CA GLY A 99 -7.27 -21.28 -23.23
C GLY A 99 -7.95 -22.42 -22.46
N ASN A 100 -7.16 -23.31 -21.91
CA ASN A 100 -7.64 -24.49 -21.19
C ASN A 100 -8.08 -24.13 -19.76
N LYS A 101 -9.02 -24.92 -19.23
CA LYS A 101 -9.48 -24.87 -17.84
C LYS A 101 -8.33 -25.22 -16.89
N PHE A 102 -8.43 -24.72 -15.67
CA PHE A 102 -7.46 -25.02 -14.61
C PHE A 102 -7.77 -26.35 -13.90
N ASP A 103 -6.74 -26.96 -13.33
CA ASP A 103 -6.86 -28.07 -12.41
C ASP A 103 -6.47 -27.60 -11.00
N LEU A 104 -7.47 -27.37 -10.14
CA LEU A 104 -7.28 -26.85 -8.79
C LEU A 104 -6.57 -27.82 -7.82
N THR A 105 -6.26 -29.04 -8.26
CA THR A 105 -5.48 -30.02 -7.52
C THR A 105 -4.02 -30.05 -7.91
N ARG A 106 -3.61 -29.27 -8.93
CA ARG A 106 -2.25 -29.26 -9.47
C ARG A 106 -1.69 -27.83 -9.46
N TRP A 107 -0.52 -27.69 -8.88
CA TRP A 107 0.18 -26.42 -8.87
C TRP A 107 0.90 -26.13 -10.20
N ASP A 108 0.96 -24.84 -10.59
CA ASP A 108 1.77 -24.39 -11.72
C ASP A 108 3.17 -24.01 -11.26
N ASP A 109 4.16 -24.85 -11.53
CA ASP A 109 5.55 -24.60 -11.16
C ASP A 109 6.13 -23.35 -11.85
N GLY A 110 5.62 -23.01 -13.05
CA GLY A 110 6.01 -21.78 -13.77
C GLY A 110 5.56 -20.54 -13.04
N TYR A 111 4.32 -20.53 -12.57
CA TYR A 111 3.79 -19.48 -11.74
C TYR A 111 4.61 -19.27 -10.47
N PHE A 112 4.90 -20.35 -9.73
CA PHE A 112 5.65 -20.22 -8.47
C PHE A 112 7.12 -19.81 -8.69
N ARG A 113 7.75 -20.21 -9.80
CA ARG A 113 9.07 -19.69 -10.18
C ARG A 113 8.99 -18.17 -10.44
N ARG A 114 7.99 -17.70 -11.18
CA ARG A 114 7.80 -16.26 -11.46
C ARG A 114 7.53 -15.47 -10.19
N LEU A 115 6.65 -15.96 -9.31
CA LEU A 115 6.35 -15.31 -8.02
C LEU A 115 7.60 -15.19 -7.15
N LYS A 116 8.37 -16.25 -7.00
CA LYS A 116 9.63 -16.24 -6.24
C LYS A 116 10.67 -15.31 -6.86
N ASP A 117 10.80 -15.31 -8.17
CA ASP A 117 11.75 -14.43 -8.85
C ASP A 117 11.35 -12.96 -8.73
N PHE A 118 10.06 -12.64 -8.86
CA PHE A 118 9.52 -11.30 -8.62
C PHE A 118 9.86 -10.80 -7.21
N VAL A 119 9.56 -11.59 -6.18
CA VAL A 119 9.84 -11.23 -4.78
C VAL A 119 11.35 -11.08 -4.55
N ALA A 120 12.16 -12.01 -5.04
CA ALA A 120 13.61 -11.94 -4.91
C ALA A 120 14.21 -10.75 -5.66
N PHE A 121 13.69 -10.43 -6.85
CA PHE A 121 14.13 -9.27 -7.64
C PHE A 121 13.81 -7.97 -6.90
N ALA A 122 12.60 -7.81 -6.40
CA ALA A 122 12.20 -6.68 -5.56
C ALA A 122 13.11 -6.56 -4.32
N GLY A 123 13.41 -7.69 -3.67
CA GLY A 123 14.29 -7.75 -2.49
C GLY A 123 15.72 -7.27 -2.76
N ARG A 124 16.28 -7.59 -3.94
CA ARG A 124 17.60 -7.05 -4.35
C ARG A 124 17.61 -5.53 -4.48
N HIS A 125 16.45 -4.95 -4.78
CA HIS A 125 16.26 -3.50 -4.90
C HIS A 125 15.85 -2.80 -3.60
N GLY A 126 15.66 -3.56 -2.51
CA GLY A 126 15.18 -3.02 -1.23
C GLY A 126 13.70 -2.65 -1.27
N ILE A 127 12.94 -3.24 -2.19
CA ILE A 127 11.51 -3.04 -2.35
C ILE A 127 10.78 -4.14 -1.57
N VAL A 128 9.84 -3.74 -0.73
CA VAL A 128 8.93 -4.63 -0.01
C VAL A 128 7.76 -4.97 -0.92
N VAL A 129 7.36 -6.23 -0.92
CA VAL A 129 6.23 -6.74 -1.68
C VAL A 129 5.03 -6.92 -0.77
N GLU A 130 3.92 -6.28 -1.09
CA GLU A 130 2.61 -6.63 -0.58
C GLU A 130 1.98 -7.65 -1.52
N LEU A 131 1.83 -8.89 -1.04
CA LEU A 131 1.15 -9.92 -1.80
C LEU A 131 -0.29 -10.05 -1.33
N THR A 132 -1.21 -9.51 -2.12
CA THR A 132 -2.65 -9.64 -1.90
C THR A 132 -3.13 -11.01 -2.37
N LEU A 133 -3.58 -11.83 -1.43
CA LEU A 133 -3.92 -13.24 -1.68
C LEU A 133 -5.23 -13.38 -2.46
N PHE A 134 -6.23 -12.56 -2.11
CA PHE A 134 -7.57 -12.65 -2.68
C PHE A 134 -8.16 -11.26 -2.96
N CYS A 135 -9.19 -11.23 -3.79
CA CYS A 135 -10.01 -10.05 -4.05
C CYS A 135 -11.44 -10.53 -4.31
N PRO A 136 -12.48 -9.96 -3.66
CA PRO A 136 -13.85 -10.30 -3.95
C PRO A 136 -14.25 -9.81 -5.34
N PHE A 137 -15.27 -10.42 -5.90
CA PHE A 137 -15.75 -10.14 -7.26
C PHE A 137 -16.83 -9.07 -7.20
N TYR A 138 -16.59 -7.91 -7.80
CA TYR A 138 -17.50 -6.76 -7.77
C TYR A 138 -18.77 -7.02 -8.58
N GLU A 139 -18.63 -7.80 -9.67
CA GLU A 139 -19.73 -8.17 -10.59
C GLU A 139 -19.64 -9.65 -10.94
N ASP A 140 -20.76 -10.21 -11.45
CA ASP A 140 -20.79 -11.61 -11.88
C ASP A 140 -19.85 -11.89 -13.06
N SER A 141 -19.67 -10.90 -13.94
CA SER A 141 -18.71 -10.98 -15.05
C SER A 141 -17.25 -11.17 -14.58
N MET A 142 -16.89 -10.65 -13.42
CA MET A 142 -15.57 -10.84 -12.82
C MET A 142 -15.42 -12.23 -12.19
N TRP A 143 -16.49 -12.74 -11.57
CA TRP A 143 -16.55 -14.12 -11.11
C TRP A 143 -16.44 -15.11 -12.27
N ASP A 144 -17.05 -14.78 -13.43
CA ASP A 144 -17.07 -15.61 -14.63
C ASP A 144 -15.67 -15.90 -15.20
N ILE A 145 -14.67 -15.08 -14.93
CA ILE A 145 -13.29 -15.28 -15.38
C ILE A 145 -12.33 -15.68 -14.27
N SER A 146 -12.82 -16.03 -13.08
CA SER A 146 -11.97 -16.56 -12.00
C SER A 146 -11.66 -18.04 -12.21
N PRO A 147 -10.42 -18.51 -11.95
CA PRO A 147 -10.09 -19.93 -11.89
C PRO A 147 -10.94 -20.72 -10.89
N PHE A 148 -11.40 -20.06 -9.83
CA PHE A 148 -12.23 -20.68 -8.80
C PHE A 148 -13.66 -20.98 -9.23
N LYS A 149 -14.19 -20.38 -10.31
CA LYS A 149 -15.54 -20.68 -10.80
C LYS A 149 -15.58 -22.07 -11.44
N ALA A 150 -16.59 -22.86 -11.11
CA ALA A 150 -16.73 -24.26 -11.56
C ALA A 150 -16.62 -24.45 -13.08
N GLY A 151 -17.13 -23.49 -13.88
CA GLY A 151 -17.00 -23.51 -15.32
C GLY A 151 -15.56 -23.40 -15.84
N ASN A 152 -14.64 -22.89 -15.02
CA ASN A 152 -13.26 -22.56 -15.37
C ASN A 152 -12.23 -23.58 -14.87
N ASN A 153 -12.65 -24.57 -14.11
CA ASN A 153 -11.79 -25.65 -13.64
C ASN A 153 -12.38 -27.04 -13.98
N VAL A 154 -11.52 -28.04 -13.99
CA VAL A 154 -11.91 -29.43 -14.29
C VAL A 154 -12.46 -30.17 -13.07
N ASN A 155 -12.38 -29.57 -11.90
CA ASN A 155 -12.75 -30.17 -10.62
C ASN A 155 -14.22 -29.91 -10.26
N GLY A 156 -14.91 -29.01 -10.96
CA GLY A 156 -16.30 -28.61 -10.68
C GLY A 156 -16.47 -27.87 -9.35
N ILE A 157 -15.39 -27.36 -8.77
CA ILE A 157 -15.40 -26.60 -7.53
C ILE A 157 -15.76 -25.14 -7.81
N GLY A 158 -16.56 -24.51 -6.95
CA GLY A 158 -16.96 -23.10 -7.09
C GLY A 158 -18.24 -22.92 -7.90
N ASP A 159 -19.15 -23.90 -7.91
CA ASP A 159 -20.53 -23.73 -8.38
C ASP A 159 -21.36 -22.99 -7.32
N VAL A 160 -21.07 -21.71 -7.17
CA VAL A 160 -21.64 -20.82 -6.15
C VAL A 160 -21.86 -19.42 -6.71
N PRO A 161 -22.80 -18.65 -6.16
CA PRO A 161 -22.87 -17.21 -6.42
C PRO A 161 -21.58 -16.52 -5.96
N ARG A 162 -21.15 -15.45 -6.65
CA ARG A 162 -19.93 -14.70 -6.31
C ARG A 162 -19.88 -14.24 -4.86
N ALA A 163 -21.04 -13.87 -4.28
CA ALA A 163 -21.14 -13.43 -2.89
C ALA A 163 -20.80 -14.52 -1.86
N GLU A 164 -20.81 -15.80 -2.26
CA GLU A 164 -20.46 -16.93 -1.40
C GLU A 164 -19.03 -17.45 -1.63
N ALA A 165 -18.31 -16.88 -2.60
CA ALA A 165 -16.96 -17.35 -2.96
C ALA A 165 -15.97 -17.28 -1.77
N TYR A 166 -16.07 -16.25 -0.95
CA TYR A 166 -15.21 -16.03 0.22
C TYR A 166 -16.02 -16.08 1.52
N THR A 167 -16.52 -17.28 1.82
CA THR A 167 -17.27 -17.56 3.03
C THR A 167 -16.85 -18.89 3.65
N LEU A 168 -17.19 -19.12 4.91
CA LEU A 168 -16.97 -20.41 5.56
C LEU A 168 -18.01 -21.48 5.17
N LYS A 169 -19.01 -21.12 4.38
CA LYS A 169 -20.13 -22.00 4.01
C LYS A 169 -19.73 -23.06 2.97
N ARG A 170 -18.88 -22.70 2.01
CA ARG A 170 -18.49 -23.53 0.86
C ARG A 170 -17.18 -24.25 1.12
N LYS A 171 -17.27 -25.37 1.83
CA LYS A 171 -16.12 -26.10 2.38
C LYS A 171 -15.14 -26.61 1.34
N ASP A 172 -15.61 -27.02 0.17
CA ASP A 172 -14.82 -27.49 -0.97
C ASP A 172 -13.96 -26.34 -1.53
N LEU A 173 -14.57 -25.19 -1.79
CA LEU A 173 -13.87 -23.99 -2.27
C LEU A 173 -12.94 -23.41 -1.19
N LEU A 174 -13.39 -23.36 0.07
CA LEU A 174 -12.55 -22.93 1.20
C LEU A 174 -11.29 -23.81 1.34
N ALA A 175 -11.43 -25.14 1.17
CA ALA A 175 -10.28 -26.04 1.23
C ALA A 175 -9.23 -25.73 0.15
N VAL A 176 -9.66 -25.39 -1.06
CA VAL A 176 -8.77 -24.95 -2.15
C VAL A 176 -8.10 -23.62 -1.80
N GLN A 177 -8.86 -22.64 -1.29
CA GLN A 177 -8.31 -21.35 -0.85
C GLN A 177 -7.26 -21.53 0.24
N GLU A 178 -7.54 -22.31 1.27
CA GLU A 178 -6.59 -22.61 2.33
C GLU A 178 -5.34 -23.35 1.82
N ALA A 179 -5.50 -24.30 0.89
CA ALA A 179 -4.37 -25.00 0.28
C ALA A 179 -3.49 -24.02 -0.53
N THR A 180 -4.12 -23.09 -1.25
CA THR A 180 -3.42 -22.04 -2.00
C THR A 180 -2.57 -21.17 -1.06
N VAL A 181 -3.15 -20.72 0.05
CA VAL A 181 -2.43 -19.93 1.05
C VAL A 181 -1.23 -20.70 1.61
N ARG A 182 -1.43 -21.96 2.04
CA ARG A 182 -0.33 -22.79 2.57
C ARG A 182 0.78 -22.99 1.54
N LYS A 183 0.42 -23.19 0.27
CA LYS A 183 1.41 -23.35 -0.81
C LYS A 183 2.21 -22.07 -1.03
N ILE A 184 1.55 -20.92 -1.12
CA ILE A 184 2.21 -19.61 -1.29
C ILE A 184 3.15 -19.32 -0.14
N VAL A 185 2.68 -19.48 1.10
CA VAL A 185 3.48 -19.25 2.32
C VAL A 185 4.71 -20.17 2.35
N GLN A 186 4.56 -21.44 1.98
CA GLN A 186 5.68 -22.38 1.94
C GLN A 186 6.71 -22.02 0.86
N GLU A 187 6.26 -21.55 -0.31
CA GLU A 187 7.16 -21.16 -1.42
C GLU A 187 7.95 -19.87 -1.11
N LEU A 188 7.39 -18.98 -0.30
CA LEU A 188 7.96 -17.67 0.01
C LEU A 188 8.59 -17.57 1.40
N LYS A 189 8.72 -18.70 2.11
CA LYS A 189 9.17 -18.77 3.51
C LYS A 189 10.50 -18.08 3.82
N ASP A 190 11.37 -17.96 2.83
CA ASP A 190 12.72 -17.38 2.98
C ASP A 190 12.80 -15.90 2.51
N ALA A 191 11.68 -15.29 2.11
CA ALA A 191 11.64 -13.90 1.69
C ALA A 191 11.69 -12.95 2.89
N ASP A 192 12.58 -11.95 2.87
CA ASP A 192 12.65 -10.95 3.93
C ASP A 192 11.84 -9.68 3.63
N ASN A 193 11.47 -9.49 2.37
CA ASN A 193 10.85 -8.29 1.83
C ASN A 193 9.38 -8.50 1.46
N LEU A 194 8.66 -9.29 2.23
CA LEU A 194 7.29 -9.69 1.92
C LEU A 194 6.39 -9.58 3.15
N TYR A 195 5.15 -9.22 2.93
CA TYR A 195 4.02 -9.48 3.82
C TYR A 195 2.77 -9.86 3.00
N TYR A 196 1.81 -10.52 3.66
CA TYR A 196 0.59 -11.00 3.02
C TYR A 196 -0.58 -10.09 3.36
N GLU A 197 -1.26 -9.56 2.35
CA GLU A 197 -2.59 -9.01 2.52
C GLU A 197 -3.63 -10.11 2.26
N ILE A 198 -4.59 -10.25 3.17
CA ILE A 198 -5.58 -11.33 3.09
C ILE A 198 -6.48 -11.16 1.88
N CYS A 199 -7.07 -9.98 1.74
CA CYS A 199 -8.09 -9.73 0.71
C CYS A 199 -8.20 -8.25 0.41
N ASN A 200 -8.20 -7.91 -0.87
CA ASN A 200 -8.53 -6.57 -1.34
C ASN A 200 -10.01 -6.28 -1.08
N GLU A 201 -10.35 -5.06 -0.71
CA GLU A 201 -11.71 -4.48 -0.63
C GLU A 201 -12.82 -5.44 -0.11
N PRO A 202 -12.71 -5.92 1.14
CA PRO A 202 -13.60 -6.95 1.69
C PRO A 202 -15.05 -6.48 1.95
N TYR A 203 -15.36 -5.24 1.69
CA TYR A 203 -16.66 -4.62 1.92
C TYR A 203 -17.65 -4.79 0.75
N VAL A 204 -17.26 -5.46 -0.32
CA VAL A 204 -18.11 -5.73 -1.49
C VAL A 204 -19.08 -6.90 -1.27
N CYS A 205 -18.86 -7.70 -0.22
CA CYS A 205 -19.65 -8.89 0.13
C CYS A 205 -20.51 -8.66 1.38
N ASP A 206 -21.40 -9.62 1.67
CA ASP A 206 -22.14 -9.63 2.92
C ASP A 206 -21.20 -9.75 4.13
N GLY A 207 -21.68 -9.42 5.35
CA GLY A 207 -20.88 -9.34 6.57
C GLY A 207 -20.14 -10.64 6.99
N SER A 208 -20.29 -11.74 6.26
CA SER A 208 -19.60 -13.02 6.53
C SER A 208 -18.12 -13.01 6.11
N LEU A 209 -17.70 -12.01 5.34
CA LEU A 209 -16.34 -11.92 4.83
C LEU A 209 -15.29 -11.69 5.93
N LEU A 210 -15.64 -11.02 7.02
CA LEU A 210 -14.72 -10.82 8.14
C LEU A 210 -14.32 -12.15 8.81
N GLU A 211 -15.27 -13.06 9.03
CA GLU A 211 -14.96 -14.38 9.61
C GLU A 211 -14.07 -15.21 8.68
N TRP A 212 -14.31 -15.13 7.37
CA TRP A 212 -13.46 -15.78 6.38
C TRP A 212 -12.05 -15.18 6.38
N GLN A 213 -11.90 -13.85 6.44
CA GLN A 213 -10.59 -13.20 6.53
C GLN A 213 -9.84 -13.65 7.80
N HIS A 214 -10.52 -13.69 8.94
CA HIS A 214 -9.93 -14.20 10.19
C HIS A 214 -9.48 -15.64 10.04
N ARG A 215 -10.27 -16.49 9.36
CA ARG A 215 -9.88 -17.88 9.05
C ARG A 215 -8.62 -17.93 8.19
N ILE A 216 -8.50 -17.09 7.17
CA ILE A 216 -7.30 -17.03 6.31
C ILE A 216 -6.08 -16.54 7.12
N ALA A 217 -6.24 -15.55 8.00
CA ALA A 217 -5.18 -15.13 8.91
C ALA A 217 -4.67 -16.28 9.79
N ASP A 218 -5.58 -17.09 10.34
CA ASP A 218 -5.21 -18.31 11.10
C ASP A 218 -4.47 -19.32 10.25
N VAL A 219 -4.86 -19.49 8.99
CA VAL A 219 -4.19 -20.42 8.06
C VAL A 219 -2.75 -19.97 7.77
N ILE A 220 -2.52 -18.68 7.54
CA ILE A 220 -1.17 -18.12 7.36
C ILE A 220 -0.34 -18.36 8.63
N ALA A 221 -0.86 -17.94 9.79
CA ALA A 221 -0.16 -18.09 11.06
C ALA A 221 0.18 -19.55 11.40
N ALA A 222 -0.75 -20.48 11.09
CA ALA A 222 -0.52 -21.92 11.28
C ALA A 222 0.51 -22.49 10.29
N ALA A 223 0.54 -22.01 9.05
CA ALA A 223 1.52 -22.43 8.05
C ALA A 223 2.94 -22.00 8.43
N GLU A 224 3.08 -20.88 9.13
CA GLU A 224 4.37 -20.32 9.57
C GLU A 224 4.76 -20.69 11.01
N LYS A 225 3.99 -21.55 11.69
CA LYS A 225 4.22 -21.85 13.12
C LYS A 225 5.65 -22.33 13.44
N ASP A 226 6.24 -23.08 12.51
CA ASP A 226 7.58 -23.67 12.64
C ASP A 226 8.66 -22.87 11.89
N PHE A 227 8.34 -21.72 11.34
CA PHE A 227 9.32 -20.84 10.68
C PHE A 227 10.16 -20.10 11.73
N PRO A 228 11.44 -19.85 11.46
CA PRO A 228 12.31 -19.11 12.39
C PRO A 228 11.87 -17.66 12.61
N ALA A 229 11.17 -17.09 11.65
CA ALA A 229 10.51 -15.79 11.74
C ALA A 229 9.23 -15.80 10.90
N ARG A 230 8.25 -15.00 11.28
CA ARG A 230 6.94 -14.93 10.62
C ARG A 230 6.81 -13.65 9.81
N HIS A 231 6.14 -13.73 8.68
CA HIS A 231 5.76 -12.57 7.91
C HIS A 231 4.59 -11.83 8.58
N MET A 232 4.53 -10.53 8.37
CA MET A 232 3.35 -9.75 8.76
C MET A 232 2.14 -10.16 7.91
N ILE A 233 0.97 -10.02 8.53
CA ILE A 233 -0.33 -10.19 7.89
C ILE A 233 -1.01 -8.84 7.87
N ALA A 234 -1.44 -8.39 6.71
CA ALA A 234 -2.24 -7.20 6.51
C ALA A 234 -3.70 -7.56 6.29
N GLN A 235 -4.59 -6.72 6.79
CA GLN A 235 -6.03 -6.80 6.56
C GLN A 235 -6.53 -5.47 6.01
N ASN A 236 -7.17 -5.52 4.85
CA ASN A 236 -7.88 -4.36 4.30
C ASN A 236 -9.21 -4.17 5.05
N ILE A 237 -9.53 -2.93 5.41
CA ILE A 237 -10.68 -2.62 6.28
C ILE A 237 -11.80 -1.95 5.52
N ALA A 238 -11.53 -0.80 4.88
CA ALA A 238 -12.56 0.00 4.23
C ALA A 238 -12.00 1.01 3.24
N THR A 239 -12.87 1.49 2.36
CA THR A 239 -12.67 2.72 1.60
C THR A 239 -12.99 3.93 2.48
N GLY A 240 -12.06 4.90 2.54
CA GLY A 240 -12.19 6.10 3.37
C GLY A 240 -11.84 5.82 4.83
N LYS A 241 -12.82 5.76 5.71
CA LYS A 241 -12.58 5.60 7.15
C LYS A 241 -13.51 4.59 7.82
N ALA A 242 -12.95 3.85 8.78
CA ALA A 242 -13.72 2.99 9.68
C ALA A 242 -12.99 2.79 11.01
N GLN A 243 -13.75 2.51 12.06
CA GLN A 243 -13.24 2.01 13.33
C GLN A 243 -13.02 0.50 13.22
N ILE A 244 -11.88 0.01 13.70
CA ILE A 244 -11.59 -1.43 13.75
C ILE A 244 -12.01 -1.95 15.13
N ASP A 245 -13.17 -2.61 15.17
CA ASP A 245 -13.75 -3.08 16.43
C ASP A 245 -13.27 -4.47 16.85
N LYS A 246 -12.85 -5.29 15.89
CA LYS A 246 -12.45 -6.68 16.11
C LYS A 246 -11.10 -7.00 15.40
N PRO A 247 -9.99 -6.41 15.89
CA PRO A 247 -8.69 -6.69 15.30
C PRO A 247 -8.30 -8.15 15.55
N HIS A 248 -7.91 -8.86 14.49
CA HIS A 248 -7.38 -10.22 14.64
C HIS A 248 -5.97 -10.16 15.26
N PRO A 249 -5.64 -11.02 16.24
CA PRO A 249 -4.37 -10.93 16.99
C PRO A 249 -3.12 -11.14 16.13
N THR A 250 -3.21 -11.86 15.02
CA THR A 250 -2.08 -12.11 14.11
C THR A 250 -1.92 -11.03 13.05
N VAL A 251 -2.87 -10.11 12.91
CA VAL A 251 -2.80 -9.01 11.94
C VAL A 251 -1.93 -7.89 12.50
N SER A 252 -0.91 -7.50 11.73
CA SER A 252 0.08 -6.49 12.10
C SER A 252 -0.14 -5.15 11.42
N LEU A 253 -0.81 -5.13 10.26
CA LEU A 253 -1.05 -3.96 9.42
C LEU A 253 -2.52 -3.93 9.03
N PHE A 254 -3.16 -2.78 9.20
CA PHE A 254 -4.51 -2.53 8.71
C PHE A 254 -4.46 -1.52 7.58
N ASN A 255 -4.91 -1.95 6.40
CA ASN A 255 -4.93 -1.14 5.20
C ASN A 255 -6.31 -0.51 4.98
N PHE A 256 -6.29 0.70 4.47
CA PHE A 256 -7.45 1.44 3.99
C PHE A 256 -7.23 1.85 2.54
N HIS A 257 -8.31 2.14 1.84
CA HIS A 257 -8.28 2.72 0.50
C HIS A 257 -8.86 4.12 0.53
N TYR A 258 -8.28 5.04 -0.23
CA TYR A 258 -8.79 6.41 -0.43
C TYR A 258 -9.02 7.17 0.89
N ALA A 259 -8.14 7.00 1.86
CA ALA A 259 -8.28 7.53 3.21
C ALA A 259 -7.91 9.02 3.31
N THR A 260 -8.64 9.87 2.60
CA THR A 260 -8.45 11.32 2.61
C THR A 260 -9.77 12.05 2.85
N PRO A 261 -9.89 12.84 3.95
CA PRO A 261 -8.87 13.06 5.00
C PRO A 261 -8.53 11.78 5.77
N PRO A 262 -7.31 11.68 6.39
CA PRO A 262 -6.82 10.46 7.03
C PRO A 262 -7.34 10.26 8.46
N ASP A 263 -8.64 10.50 8.67
CA ASP A 263 -9.28 10.37 9.99
C ASP A 263 -9.15 8.96 10.57
N THR A 264 -9.09 7.97 9.68
CA THR A 264 -8.95 6.56 10.05
C THR A 264 -7.67 6.30 10.87
N VAL A 265 -6.61 7.08 10.67
CA VAL A 265 -5.36 6.94 11.44
C VAL A 265 -5.63 7.29 12.90
N GLY A 266 -6.21 8.46 13.17
CA GLY A 266 -6.55 8.88 14.53
C GLY A 266 -7.55 7.96 15.22
N MET A 267 -8.55 7.47 14.48
CA MET A 267 -9.58 6.54 15.00
C MET A 267 -8.98 5.22 15.50
N ASN A 268 -7.91 4.74 14.88
CA ASN A 268 -7.35 3.41 15.11
C ASN A 268 -5.92 3.43 15.71
N TYR A 269 -5.39 4.61 16.01
CA TYR A 269 -4.00 4.75 16.48
C TYR A 269 -3.72 3.97 17.78
N SER A 270 -4.70 3.89 18.68
CA SER A 270 -4.60 3.16 19.94
C SER A 270 -4.47 1.63 19.80
N LEU A 271 -4.63 1.08 18.60
CA LEU A 271 -4.41 -0.34 18.35
C LEU A 271 -2.92 -0.75 18.42
N GLU A 272 -2.00 0.23 18.38
CA GLU A 272 -0.56 -0.02 18.36
C GLU A 272 -0.17 -1.01 17.25
N ARG A 273 -0.65 -0.71 16.04
CA ARG A 273 -0.37 -1.44 14.80
C ARG A 273 -0.07 -0.44 13.68
N ALA A 274 0.59 -0.90 12.65
CA ALA A 274 0.76 -0.11 11.45
C ALA A 274 -0.57 0.13 10.74
N LEU A 275 -0.76 1.33 10.19
CA LEU A 275 -1.91 1.71 9.37
C LEU A 275 -1.42 2.14 8.01
N GLY A 276 -2.04 1.62 6.96
CA GLY A 276 -1.72 1.90 5.57
C GLY A 276 -2.89 2.49 4.79
N ASP A 277 -2.59 3.29 3.77
CA ASP A 277 -3.47 3.64 2.65
C ASP A 277 -2.83 3.03 1.40
N ASP A 278 -3.16 1.77 1.13
CA ASP A 278 -2.47 0.93 0.15
C ASP A 278 -3.10 0.97 -1.24
N GLU A 279 -4.13 1.81 -1.41
CA GLU A 279 -4.70 2.12 -2.71
C GLU A 279 -5.32 3.51 -2.75
N THR A 280 -4.79 4.33 -3.66
CA THR A 280 -5.40 5.57 -4.15
C THR A 280 -5.33 5.56 -5.68
N GLY A 281 -5.99 6.48 -6.39
CA GLY A 281 -5.86 6.50 -7.86
C GLY A 281 -7.18 6.65 -8.63
N PHE A 282 -8.28 7.00 -7.94
CA PHE A 282 -9.61 7.17 -8.55
C PHE A 282 -10.18 8.60 -8.40
N LYS A 283 -9.31 9.60 -8.21
CA LYS A 283 -9.70 11.02 -8.03
C LYS A 283 -9.13 11.93 -9.14
N GLY A 284 -9.18 11.44 -10.40
CA GLY A 284 -8.63 12.15 -11.55
C GLY A 284 -7.14 11.91 -11.75
N GLN A 285 -6.51 12.68 -12.64
CA GLN A 285 -5.15 12.45 -13.10
C GLN A 285 -4.13 13.48 -12.58
N ALA A 286 -4.55 14.41 -11.72
CA ALA A 286 -3.66 15.44 -11.21
C ALA A 286 -2.70 14.90 -10.14
N ASP A 287 -1.40 14.99 -10.38
CA ASP A 287 -0.34 14.57 -9.46
C ASP A 287 -0.49 15.20 -8.07
N ALA A 288 -0.94 16.46 -8.01
CA ALA A 288 -1.15 17.20 -6.75
C ALA A 288 -2.13 16.49 -5.80
N THR A 289 -3.15 15.81 -6.34
CA THR A 289 -4.12 15.05 -5.53
C THR A 289 -3.41 13.96 -4.72
N TYR A 290 -2.64 13.13 -5.39
CA TYR A 290 -1.99 11.96 -4.79
C TYR A 290 -0.76 12.33 -3.97
N ARG A 291 -0.03 13.39 -4.35
CA ARG A 291 1.01 13.98 -3.49
C ARG A 291 0.41 14.37 -2.14
N ARG A 292 -0.69 15.16 -2.16
CA ARG A 292 -1.39 15.58 -0.95
C ARG A 292 -1.84 14.39 -0.11
N GLU A 293 -2.49 13.39 -0.71
CA GLU A 293 -2.97 12.20 -0.01
C GLU A 293 -1.83 11.50 0.74
N GLY A 294 -0.69 11.30 0.09
CA GLY A 294 0.49 10.69 0.71
C GLY A 294 1.03 11.51 1.88
N TRP A 295 1.22 12.82 1.71
CA TRP A 295 1.69 13.68 2.78
C TRP A 295 0.72 13.73 3.96
N GLU A 296 -0.57 13.90 3.72
CA GLU A 296 -1.58 13.93 4.78
C GLU A 296 -1.62 12.60 5.56
N PHE A 297 -1.59 11.47 4.86
CA PHE A 297 -1.69 10.16 5.49
C PHE A 297 -0.46 9.84 6.35
N ILE A 298 0.73 10.04 5.83
CA ILE A 298 1.98 9.74 6.54
C ILE A 298 2.18 10.69 7.72
N LEU A 299 1.92 11.99 7.55
CA LEU A 299 2.05 12.96 8.64
C LEU A 299 0.90 12.91 9.67
N ALA A 300 -0.18 12.16 9.38
CA ALA A 300 -1.18 11.79 10.37
C ALA A 300 -0.76 10.60 11.25
N GLY A 301 0.38 9.96 10.97
CA GLY A 301 0.89 8.80 11.68
C GLY A 301 0.72 7.46 10.96
N GLY A 302 0.37 7.49 9.67
CA GLY A 302 0.37 6.31 8.81
C GLY A 302 1.79 5.81 8.52
N ALA A 303 1.92 4.54 8.21
CA ALA A 303 3.20 3.88 7.96
C ALA A 303 3.43 3.53 6.48
N LEU A 304 2.34 3.51 5.71
CA LEU A 304 2.34 3.06 4.33
C LEU A 304 1.40 3.93 3.50
N TYR A 305 1.85 4.31 2.31
CA TYR A 305 1.03 4.93 1.29
C TYR A 305 1.38 4.35 -0.08
N ASP A 306 0.37 3.90 -0.82
CA ASP A 306 0.52 3.45 -2.20
C ASP A 306 -0.44 4.18 -3.14
N HIS A 307 0.10 4.69 -4.23
CA HIS A 307 -0.66 5.25 -5.34
C HIS A 307 -0.77 4.22 -6.45
N LEU A 308 -1.97 3.95 -6.92
CA LEU A 308 -2.21 3.11 -8.09
C LEU A 308 -1.85 3.89 -9.36
N ASP A 309 -0.67 3.58 -9.91
CA ASP A 309 -0.03 4.32 -11.00
C ASP A 309 -0.32 3.67 -12.35
N TYR A 310 -1.32 4.19 -13.05
CA TYR A 310 -1.75 3.68 -14.36
C TYR A 310 -0.79 4.03 -15.51
N SER A 311 0.28 4.76 -15.24
CA SER A 311 1.32 4.99 -16.25
C SER A 311 2.19 3.78 -16.53
N PHE A 312 2.14 2.76 -15.65
CA PHE A 312 2.71 1.44 -15.89
C PHE A 312 1.73 0.54 -16.63
N THR A 313 2.11 0.06 -17.79
CA THR A 313 1.33 -0.89 -18.60
C THR A 313 2.26 -1.95 -19.17
N VAL A 314 1.72 -2.99 -19.83
CA VAL A 314 2.55 -3.99 -20.53
C VAL A 314 3.50 -3.33 -21.51
N ASP A 315 3.01 -2.36 -22.30
CA ASP A 315 3.81 -1.66 -23.31
C ASP A 315 4.70 -0.54 -22.73
N HIS A 316 4.45 -0.15 -21.48
CA HIS A 316 5.17 0.94 -20.81
C HIS A 316 5.61 0.51 -19.39
N PRO A 317 6.47 -0.52 -19.26
CA PRO A 317 6.89 -1.03 -17.95
C PRO A 317 7.78 -0.04 -17.16
N LYS A 318 8.15 1.08 -17.77
CA LYS A 318 8.85 2.21 -17.10
C LYS A 318 7.91 3.30 -16.58
N GLY A 319 6.58 3.08 -16.63
CA GLY A 319 5.63 4.07 -16.12
C GLY A 319 5.61 5.37 -16.90
N THR A 320 5.52 5.27 -18.22
CA THR A 320 5.53 6.42 -19.13
C THR A 320 4.27 6.52 -19.99
N PHE A 321 3.28 5.64 -19.75
CA PHE A 321 2.01 5.69 -20.45
C PHE A 321 1.24 6.96 -20.06
N LYS A 322 0.68 7.62 -21.05
CA LYS A 322 -0.20 8.78 -20.87
C LYS A 322 -1.65 8.32 -20.88
N CYS A 323 -2.25 8.36 -19.71
CA CYS A 323 -3.64 7.92 -19.54
C CYS A 323 -4.61 8.77 -20.40
N PRO A 324 -5.63 8.13 -21.00
CA PRO A 324 -6.70 8.87 -21.70
C PRO A 324 -7.41 9.85 -20.74
N PRO A 325 -7.88 11.03 -21.24
CA PRO A 325 -8.45 12.07 -20.39
C PRO A 325 -9.66 11.66 -19.52
N LYS A 326 -10.38 10.61 -19.93
CA LYS A 326 -11.55 10.10 -19.19
C LYS A 326 -11.22 9.03 -18.16
N GLN A 327 -9.97 8.56 -18.10
CA GLN A 327 -9.57 7.56 -17.15
C GLN A 327 -9.68 8.09 -15.71
N PRO A 328 -10.18 7.29 -14.75
CA PRO A 328 -10.47 7.78 -13.38
C PRO A 328 -9.22 8.15 -12.58
N GLY A 329 -8.06 7.64 -12.97
CA GLY A 329 -6.78 7.89 -12.34
C GLY A 329 -5.67 8.11 -13.35
N GLY A 330 -4.50 8.47 -12.84
CA GLY A 330 -3.31 8.74 -13.64
C GLY A 330 -2.07 8.13 -13.00
N GLY A 331 -0.99 8.84 -13.10
CA GLY A 331 0.34 8.50 -12.63
C GLY A 331 1.37 9.09 -13.57
N SER A 332 2.53 9.37 -13.03
CA SER A 332 3.59 10.01 -13.82
C SER A 332 4.95 9.86 -13.15
N PRO A 333 6.06 9.97 -13.92
CA PRO A 333 7.39 10.11 -13.34
C PRO A 333 7.52 11.30 -12.37
N ALA A 334 6.78 12.38 -12.62
CA ALA A 334 6.78 13.55 -11.74
C ALA A 334 6.13 13.26 -10.39
N LEU A 335 5.01 12.55 -10.37
CA LEU A 335 4.37 12.12 -9.11
C LEU A 335 5.29 11.19 -8.31
N ARG A 336 5.92 10.21 -8.96
CA ARG A 336 6.88 9.31 -8.28
C ARG A 336 8.03 10.07 -7.64
N ALA A 337 8.57 11.08 -8.33
CA ALA A 337 9.58 11.97 -7.76
C ALA A 337 9.05 12.75 -6.54
N GLN A 338 7.81 13.20 -6.56
CA GLN A 338 7.18 13.91 -5.43
C GLN A 338 6.91 12.97 -4.25
N LEU A 339 6.52 11.72 -4.47
CA LEU A 339 6.37 10.72 -3.43
C LEU A 339 7.72 10.30 -2.83
N TRP A 340 8.78 10.25 -3.63
CA TRP A 340 10.14 10.08 -3.12
C TRP A 340 10.55 11.23 -2.19
N ILE A 341 10.14 12.48 -2.47
CA ILE A 341 10.41 13.64 -1.58
C ILE A 341 9.77 13.42 -0.20
N LEU A 342 8.53 12.95 -0.16
CA LEU A 342 7.86 12.59 1.11
C LEU A 342 8.68 11.53 1.87
N LYS A 343 9.11 10.47 1.18
CA LYS A 343 9.93 9.42 1.77
C LYS A 343 11.23 9.97 2.36
N GLN A 344 11.95 10.80 1.58
CA GLN A 344 13.20 11.43 2.02
C GLN A 344 12.98 12.37 3.20
N PHE A 345 11.89 13.12 3.21
CA PHE A 345 11.53 14.00 4.34
C PHE A 345 11.39 13.18 5.62
N MET A 346 10.63 12.09 5.59
CA MET A 346 10.47 11.22 6.76
C MET A 346 11.77 10.52 7.16
N GLU A 347 12.53 9.99 6.22
CA GLU A 347 13.81 9.32 6.49
C GLU A 347 14.88 10.28 7.05
N SER A 348 14.70 11.60 6.89
CA SER A 348 15.58 12.61 7.52
C SER A 348 15.27 12.87 8.99
N LEU A 349 14.23 12.26 9.54
CA LEU A 349 13.74 12.42 10.91
C LEU A 349 13.92 11.13 11.71
N ASP A 350 14.03 11.24 13.02
CA ASP A 350 13.88 10.11 13.92
C ASP A 350 12.38 9.85 14.19
N PHE A 351 11.67 9.46 13.12
CA PHE A 351 10.21 9.36 13.14
C PHE A 351 9.68 8.25 14.06
N VAL A 352 10.51 7.28 14.42
CA VAL A 352 10.14 6.23 15.38
C VAL A 352 9.79 6.82 16.76
N HIS A 353 10.41 7.92 17.13
CA HIS A 353 10.13 8.63 18.39
C HIS A 353 9.05 9.71 18.24
N MET A 354 8.44 9.84 17.06
CA MET A 354 7.40 10.84 16.80
C MET A 354 6.01 10.21 16.81
N LYS A 355 5.01 11.00 17.17
CA LYS A 355 3.59 10.62 17.13
C LYS A 355 2.73 11.77 16.64
N PRO A 356 1.52 11.51 16.09
CA PRO A 356 0.56 12.57 15.79
C PRO A 356 0.22 13.35 17.06
N ASP A 357 0.49 14.65 17.05
CA ASP A 357 0.18 15.52 18.18
C ASP A 357 0.02 16.97 17.70
N HIS A 358 -1.20 17.44 17.64
CA HIS A 358 -1.51 18.81 17.24
C HIS A 358 -1.50 19.80 18.39
N SER A 359 -1.30 19.37 19.63
CA SER A 359 -1.34 20.24 20.82
C SER A 359 -0.33 21.40 20.81
N PRO A 360 0.85 21.25 20.18
CA PRO A 360 1.77 22.39 20.07
C PRO A 360 1.29 23.51 19.14
N VAL A 361 0.37 23.24 18.20
CA VAL A 361 -0.09 24.24 17.23
C VAL A 361 -1.09 25.18 17.90
N LYS A 362 -0.75 26.45 17.96
CA LYS A 362 -1.63 27.51 18.51
C LYS A 362 -2.43 28.21 17.42
N SER A 363 -1.79 28.48 16.29
CA SER A 363 -2.48 29.04 15.12
C SER A 363 -1.73 28.78 13.82
N VAL A 364 -2.47 28.79 12.72
CA VAL A 364 -1.96 28.87 11.35
C VAL A 364 -2.67 30.01 10.65
N GLN A 365 -1.94 31.03 10.20
CA GLN A 365 -2.51 32.26 9.61
C GLN A 365 -1.81 32.62 8.28
N PRO A 366 -2.56 32.93 7.21
CA PRO A 366 -4.02 32.72 7.10
C PRO A 366 -4.40 31.24 7.25
N ALA A 367 -5.65 30.95 7.55
CA ALA A 367 -6.11 29.59 7.72
C ALA A 367 -5.87 28.77 6.44
N VAL A 368 -5.27 27.60 6.61
CA VAL A 368 -5.03 26.63 5.55
C VAL A 368 -6.16 25.60 5.50
N ALA A 369 -6.30 24.87 4.39
CA ALA A 369 -7.35 23.86 4.24
C ALA A 369 -7.14 22.64 5.14
N ALA A 370 -5.87 22.22 5.34
CA ALA A 370 -5.51 21.17 6.26
C ALA A 370 -4.07 21.30 6.73
N TYR A 371 -3.78 20.78 7.92
CA TYR A 371 -2.41 20.56 8.39
C TYR A 371 -2.30 19.25 9.20
N ARG A 372 -1.09 18.70 9.25
CA ARG A 372 -0.75 17.51 10.03
C ARG A 372 0.55 17.76 10.77
N LEU A 373 0.66 17.27 11.99
CA LEU A 373 1.87 17.39 12.80
C LEU A 373 2.23 16.05 13.44
N LEU A 374 3.44 15.58 13.18
CA LEU A 374 4.13 14.58 13.97
C LEU A 374 5.08 15.29 14.93
N ALA A 375 5.12 14.88 16.19
CA ALA A 375 5.95 15.49 17.21
C ALA A 375 6.68 14.46 18.07
N ASN A 376 7.97 14.73 18.35
CA ASN A 376 8.72 14.26 19.49
C ASN A 376 8.99 15.49 20.36
N PRO A 377 8.14 15.79 21.37
CA PRO A 377 8.15 17.06 22.06
C PRO A 377 9.52 17.43 22.63
N GLY A 378 9.99 18.64 22.33
CA GLY A 378 11.29 19.12 22.73
C GLY A 378 12.49 18.62 21.90
N HIS A 379 12.26 17.75 20.91
CA HIS A 379 13.30 17.19 20.06
C HIS A 379 13.07 17.46 18.57
N ALA A 380 11.91 17.07 18.03
CA ALA A 380 11.62 17.21 16.61
C ALA A 380 10.12 17.39 16.35
N TYR A 381 9.81 18.17 15.33
CA TYR A 381 8.45 18.40 14.84
C TYR A 381 8.48 18.37 13.32
N ALA A 382 7.53 17.67 12.73
CA ALA A 382 7.35 17.58 11.28
C ALA A 382 5.91 17.97 10.93
N MET A 383 5.75 19.04 10.18
CA MET A 383 4.44 19.59 9.85
C MET A 383 4.26 19.68 8.35
N TYR A 384 3.07 19.34 7.90
CA TYR A 384 2.60 19.52 6.53
C TYR A 384 1.41 20.45 6.51
N LEU A 385 1.40 21.39 5.56
CA LEU A 385 0.34 22.37 5.34
C LEU A 385 -0.20 22.23 3.93
N PHE A 386 -1.49 22.18 3.78
CA PHE A 386 -2.18 22.18 2.49
C PHE A 386 -3.16 23.36 2.38
N GLY A 387 -3.09 24.09 1.28
CA GLY A 387 -3.90 25.26 0.98
C GLY A 387 -3.18 26.57 1.29
N GLY A 388 -3.60 27.63 0.60
CA GLY A 388 -2.90 28.91 0.62
C GLY A 388 -1.61 28.92 -0.20
N THR A 389 -0.85 29.99 -0.07
CA THR A 389 0.43 30.20 -0.76
C THR A 389 1.52 30.71 0.17
N GLN A 390 1.17 31.00 1.41
CA GLN A 390 2.05 31.41 2.50
C GLN A 390 1.31 31.22 3.84
N ALA A 391 2.00 30.88 4.91
CA ALA A 391 1.42 30.76 6.23
C ALA A 391 2.41 31.10 7.34
N ASP A 392 1.90 31.73 8.39
CA ASP A 392 2.57 31.88 9.70
C ASP A 392 2.05 30.77 10.64
N VAL A 393 2.95 29.94 11.13
CA VAL A 393 2.63 28.85 12.05
C VAL A 393 3.13 29.23 13.45
N THR A 394 2.21 29.37 14.40
CA THR A 394 2.55 29.61 15.80
C THR A 394 2.49 28.29 16.58
N LEU A 395 3.61 27.93 17.18
CA LEU A 395 3.80 26.70 17.95
C LEU A 395 4.21 27.03 19.39
N GLU A 396 3.75 26.24 20.34
CA GLU A 396 4.30 26.20 21.68
C GLU A 396 5.44 25.18 21.74
N LEU A 397 6.65 25.67 21.94
CA LEU A 397 7.84 24.83 22.01
C LEU A 397 8.54 24.97 23.36
N PRO A 398 9.16 23.90 23.92
CA PRO A 398 10.08 24.03 25.06
C PRO A 398 11.26 24.93 24.73
N SER A 399 11.87 25.52 25.77
CA SER A 399 13.09 26.33 25.62
C SER A 399 14.19 25.53 24.91
N GLY A 400 14.89 26.17 24.00
CA GLY A 400 15.96 25.52 23.22
C GLY A 400 16.39 26.30 21.99
N GLN A 401 17.36 25.72 21.32
CA GLN A 401 17.73 26.15 19.95
C GLN A 401 17.22 25.15 18.97
N TYR A 402 16.53 25.63 17.94
CA TYR A 402 15.92 24.82 16.90
C TYR A 402 16.39 25.27 15.52
N ARG A 403 16.46 24.34 14.60
CA ARG A 403 16.59 24.60 13.18
C ARG A 403 15.28 24.24 12.50
N ALA A 404 14.66 25.21 11.84
CA ALA A 404 13.47 25.03 11.03
C ALA A 404 13.86 25.03 9.56
N GLU A 405 13.42 24.01 8.81
CA GLU A 405 13.66 23.87 7.37
C GLU A 405 12.34 23.65 6.64
N TRP A 406 11.97 24.61 5.79
CA TRP A 406 10.81 24.55 4.94
C TRP A 406 11.13 23.86 3.64
N VAL A 407 10.47 22.74 3.39
CA VAL A 407 10.71 21.83 2.26
C VAL A 407 9.62 22.00 1.22
N ASN A 408 10.04 22.26 0.00
CA ASN A 408 9.16 22.30 -1.16
C ASN A 408 8.76 20.86 -1.55
N THR A 409 7.47 20.57 -1.49
CA THR A 409 6.93 19.22 -1.74
C THR A 409 7.00 18.78 -3.20
N LEU A 410 7.19 19.73 -4.14
CA LEU A 410 7.34 19.47 -5.57
C LEU A 410 8.78 19.16 -5.96
N THR A 411 9.75 19.81 -5.30
CA THR A 411 11.16 19.79 -5.73
C THR A 411 12.11 19.18 -4.72
N GLY A 412 11.68 19.01 -3.47
CA GLY A 412 12.53 18.54 -2.36
C GLY A 412 13.54 19.58 -1.86
N ARG A 413 13.55 20.77 -2.41
CA ARG A 413 14.47 21.84 -1.99
C ARG A 413 14.05 22.41 -0.64
N ILE A 414 15.05 22.80 0.14
CA ILE A 414 14.83 23.65 1.33
C ILE A 414 14.75 25.08 0.82
N ASP A 415 13.52 25.61 0.73
CA ASP A 415 13.29 26.98 0.23
C ASP A 415 13.57 28.04 1.29
N LYS A 416 13.51 27.68 2.58
CA LYS A 416 13.89 28.52 3.71
C LYS A 416 14.43 27.68 4.86
N ALA A 417 15.52 28.12 5.44
CA ALA A 417 16.06 27.55 6.69
C ALA A 417 16.37 28.69 7.67
N GLU A 418 16.01 28.50 8.92
CA GLU A 418 16.26 29.47 9.99
C GLU A 418 16.62 28.79 11.31
N GLN A 419 17.45 29.46 12.10
CA GLN A 419 17.72 29.05 13.46
C GLN A 419 16.84 29.87 14.40
N VAL A 420 16.20 29.19 15.35
CA VAL A 420 15.27 29.79 16.31
C VAL A 420 15.82 29.54 17.69
N THR A 421 16.24 30.61 18.37
CA THR A 421 16.55 30.55 19.80
C THR A 421 15.28 30.92 20.57
N HIS A 422 14.72 29.95 21.29
CA HIS A 422 13.45 30.08 21.96
C HIS A 422 13.60 29.93 23.46
N ALA A 423 13.09 30.90 24.21
CA ALA A 423 13.19 30.90 25.69
C ALA A 423 12.11 30.01 26.32
N SER A 424 10.86 30.20 25.93
CA SER A 424 9.67 29.41 26.32
C SER A 424 8.40 30.00 25.71
N GLY A 425 7.30 29.23 25.68
CA GLY A 425 5.99 29.68 25.22
C GLY A 425 5.81 29.55 23.69
N GLU A 426 5.24 30.56 23.07
CA GLU A 426 4.89 30.53 21.67
C GLU A 426 5.99 31.10 20.76
N VAL A 427 6.20 30.50 19.63
CA VAL A 427 7.06 30.98 18.55
C VAL A 427 6.34 30.90 17.23
N THR A 428 6.46 31.94 16.41
CA THR A 428 5.87 31.97 15.07
C THR A 428 6.95 31.78 14.02
N LEU A 429 6.70 30.83 13.11
CA LEU A 429 7.54 30.54 11.95
C LEU A 429 6.77 30.91 10.69
N SER A 430 7.36 31.79 9.85
CA SER A 430 6.77 32.18 8.58
C SER A 430 7.29 31.30 7.45
N SER A 431 6.37 30.69 6.68
CA SER A 431 6.75 29.92 5.50
C SER A 431 7.37 30.77 4.40
N PRO A 432 8.16 30.22 3.49
CA PRO A 432 8.35 30.85 2.18
C PRO A 432 7.02 30.85 1.41
N GLY A 433 6.99 31.51 0.24
CA GLY A 433 5.90 31.31 -0.71
C GLY A 433 5.90 29.86 -1.23
N TYR A 434 4.72 29.26 -1.36
CA TYR A 434 4.58 27.89 -1.88
C TYR A 434 3.39 27.75 -2.84
N ASP A 435 3.35 26.68 -3.61
CA ASP A 435 2.22 26.36 -4.49
C ASP A 435 1.45 25.16 -3.90
N GLN A 436 0.23 25.44 -3.40
CA GLN A 436 -0.72 24.51 -2.80
C GLN A 436 -0.33 23.90 -1.46
N ASP A 437 0.93 23.46 -1.28
CA ASP A 437 1.36 22.75 -0.10
C ASP A 437 2.86 22.94 0.20
N VAL A 438 3.20 22.78 1.49
CA VAL A 438 4.58 22.89 1.98
C VAL A 438 4.76 22.03 3.23
N ALA A 439 5.97 21.57 3.47
CA ALA A 439 6.32 20.90 4.71
C ALA A 439 7.41 21.65 5.47
N VAL A 440 7.43 21.51 6.80
CA VAL A 440 8.50 22.03 7.64
C VAL A 440 8.94 20.98 8.66
N LYS A 441 10.24 20.83 8.82
CA LYS A 441 10.84 20.09 9.94
C LYS A 441 11.54 21.07 10.88
N ILE A 442 11.30 20.90 12.16
CA ILE A 442 11.85 21.71 13.23
C ILE A 442 12.62 20.77 14.17
N ILE A 443 13.92 20.89 14.19
CA ILE A 443 14.79 19.95 14.90
C ILE A 443 15.58 20.72 15.96
N ARG A 444 15.55 20.23 17.20
CA ARG A 444 16.35 20.78 18.28
C ARG A 444 17.83 20.59 17.98
N MET A 445 18.58 21.66 18.05
CA MET A 445 20.02 21.61 17.90
C MET A 445 20.65 21.07 19.19
N GLY A 446 21.58 20.13 19.07
CA GLY A 446 22.34 19.63 20.22
C GLY A 446 23.14 20.74 20.89
N ARG A 447 23.37 20.61 22.20
CA ARG A 447 24.35 21.45 22.93
C ARG A 447 25.76 21.08 22.52
#